data_8d232c956a60e33f3aca49ce2f86dd09
#
_entry.id   8d232c956a60e33f3aca49ce2f86dd09
#
_cell.length_a   1.000
_cell.length_b   1.000
_cell.length_c   1.000
_cell.angle_alpha   90.00
_cell.angle_beta   90.00
_cell.angle_gamma   90.00
#
_symmetry.space_group_name_H-M   'P 1'
#
loop_
_entity.id
_entity.type
_entity.pdbx_description
1 polymer ?
#
loop_
_entity_poly.entity_id
_entity_poly.type
_entity_poly.pdbx_seq_one_letter_code
_entity_poly.pdbx_strand_id
1 'polypeptide(L)'
;MNWLIKEEPTHYSFDDLVRDGRTAWSGVRNPVAQKHLQSMRKGDLIFFYHTGDVKAVVGVAKAAGAPYPDPADNTGKFHAIDVVPVKKLKSPVTLAAVKADKTFASFPLVRISRLSVMPVTDDEWKRIEAMAEKSEARSQK
;
A
#
# COMPACT_ATOMS: atom_id res chain seq x y z
N MET A 1 1.40 10.72 -8.13
CA MET A 1 1.49 10.65 -6.68
C MET A 1 1.51 9.21 -6.23
N ASN A 2 2.12 8.93 -5.09
CA ASN A 2 2.31 7.57 -4.61
C ASN A 2 1.61 7.34 -3.28
N TRP A 3 1.20 6.11 -3.05
CA TRP A 3 0.37 5.74 -1.90
C TRP A 3 0.83 4.42 -1.31
N LEU A 4 0.31 4.10 -0.13
CA LEU A 4 0.48 2.78 0.50
C LEU A 4 -0.88 2.34 1.02
N ILE A 5 -1.24 1.09 0.77
CA ILE A 5 -2.44 0.46 1.32
C ILE A 5 -2.05 -0.74 2.16
N LYS A 6 -2.82 -0.98 3.21
CA LYS A 6 -2.60 -2.09 4.15
C LYS A 6 -3.70 -3.13 4.04
N GLU A 7 -3.33 -4.39 4.13
CA GLU A 7 -4.28 -5.49 4.21
C GLU A 7 -3.70 -6.65 5.01
N GLU A 8 -4.57 -7.37 5.69
CA GLU A 8 -4.22 -8.61 6.35
C GLU A 8 -4.06 -9.70 5.28
N PRO A 9 -2.88 -10.38 5.20
CA PRO A 9 -2.65 -11.34 4.12
C PRO A 9 -3.57 -12.56 4.16
N THR A 10 -4.11 -12.92 5.35
CA THR A 10 -5.10 -14.00 5.43
C THR A 10 -6.45 -13.58 4.87
N HIS A 11 -6.73 -12.28 4.79
CA HIS A 11 -7.94 -11.76 4.16
C HIS A 11 -7.73 -11.55 2.66
N TYR A 12 -6.68 -10.84 2.26
CA TYR A 12 -6.35 -10.65 0.85
C TYR A 12 -4.86 -10.30 0.70
N SER A 13 -4.08 -11.22 0.13
CA SER A 13 -2.64 -11.05 -0.01
C SER A 13 -2.27 -10.43 -1.36
N PHE A 14 -1.02 -9.97 -1.47
CA PHE A 14 -0.50 -9.51 -2.77
C PHE A 14 -0.48 -10.64 -3.79
N ASP A 15 -0.20 -11.88 -3.36
CA ASP A 15 -0.26 -13.03 -4.26
C ASP A 15 -1.68 -13.29 -4.76
N ASP A 16 -2.70 -13.02 -3.92
CA ASP A 16 -4.09 -13.06 -4.36
C ASP A 16 -4.36 -12.03 -5.45
N LEU A 17 -3.81 -10.83 -5.31
CA LEU A 17 -3.95 -9.78 -6.31
C LEU A 17 -3.27 -10.18 -7.63
N VAL A 18 -2.08 -10.79 -7.56
CA VAL A 18 -1.39 -11.28 -8.76
C VAL A 18 -2.21 -12.35 -9.46
N ARG A 19 -2.78 -13.27 -8.69
CA ARG A 19 -3.66 -14.33 -9.23
C ARG A 19 -4.89 -13.75 -9.91
N ASP A 20 -5.54 -12.78 -9.24
CA ASP A 20 -6.80 -12.20 -9.75
C ASP A 20 -6.56 -11.17 -10.86
N GLY A 21 -5.37 -10.57 -10.92
CA GLY A 21 -5.02 -9.57 -11.93
C GLY A 21 -5.63 -8.21 -11.72
N ARG A 22 -6.67 -8.10 -10.90
CA ARG A 22 -7.39 -6.86 -10.61
C ARG A 22 -8.33 -7.09 -9.44
N THR A 23 -8.47 -6.10 -8.56
CA THR A 23 -9.46 -6.16 -7.49
C THR A 23 -10.00 -4.76 -7.19
N ALA A 24 -11.22 -4.71 -6.66
CA ALA A 24 -11.80 -3.49 -6.15
C ALA A 24 -11.37 -3.31 -4.68
N TRP A 25 -10.67 -2.21 -4.40
CA TRP A 25 -10.30 -1.87 -3.03
C TRP A 25 -11.47 -1.13 -2.41
N SER A 26 -12.23 -1.82 -1.60
CA SER A 26 -13.49 -1.33 -1.03
C SER A 26 -13.50 -1.54 0.49
N GLY A 27 -14.57 -1.10 1.13
CA GLY A 27 -14.72 -1.31 2.57
C GLY A 27 -13.90 -0.38 3.45
N VAL A 28 -13.22 0.61 2.88
CA VAL A 28 -12.44 1.58 3.65
C VAL A 28 -13.40 2.57 4.30
N ARG A 29 -13.43 2.62 5.63
CA ARG A 29 -14.41 3.43 6.37
C ARG A 29 -13.78 4.51 7.25
N ASN A 30 -12.49 4.42 7.56
CA ASN A 30 -11.81 5.48 8.30
C ASN A 30 -11.82 6.78 7.48
N PRO A 31 -12.26 7.93 8.04
CA PRO A 31 -12.40 9.17 7.27
C PRO A 31 -11.10 9.65 6.63
N VAL A 32 -9.96 9.53 7.32
CA VAL A 32 -8.67 9.96 6.80
C VAL A 32 -8.21 9.04 5.66
N ALA A 33 -8.33 7.73 5.86
CA ALA A 33 -8.00 6.76 4.82
C ALA A 33 -8.88 6.96 3.59
N GLN A 34 -10.16 7.22 3.79
CA GLN A 34 -11.12 7.45 2.71
C GLN A 34 -10.77 8.71 1.91
N LYS A 35 -10.36 9.77 2.61
CA LYS A 35 -9.92 11.01 1.96
C LYS A 35 -8.72 10.74 1.05
N HIS A 36 -7.76 9.95 1.51
CA HIS A 36 -6.60 9.58 0.71
C HIS A 36 -7.01 8.74 -0.50
N LEU A 37 -7.86 7.75 -0.29
CA LEU A 37 -8.35 6.90 -1.39
C LEU A 37 -9.04 7.73 -2.46
N GLN A 38 -9.89 8.66 -2.07
CA GLN A 38 -10.60 9.55 -3.01
C GLN A 38 -9.67 10.51 -3.74
N SER A 39 -8.46 10.73 -3.23
CA SER A 39 -7.46 11.59 -3.86
C SER A 39 -6.60 10.87 -4.88
N MET A 40 -6.67 9.54 -4.95
CA MET A 40 -5.90 8.77 -5.91
C MET A 40 -6.36 9.02 -7.34
N ARG A 41 -5.44 8.89 -8.29
CA ARG A 41 -5.70 9.06 -9.71
C ARG A 41 -5.26 7.83 -10.47
N LYS A 42 -5.90 7.57 -11.61
CA LYS A 42 -5.51 6.49 -12.49
C LYS A 42 -4.00 6.55 -12.77
N GLY A 43 -3.32 5.43 -12.60
CA GLY A 43 -1.89 5.33 -12.84
C GLY A 43 -1.02 5.60 -11.61
N ASP A 44 -1.58 6.10 -10.52
CA ASP A 44 -0.82 6.30 -9.28
C ASP A 44 -0.28 4.96 -8.79
N LEU A 45 0.97 4.95 -8.32
CA LEU A 45 1.61 3.75 -7.78
C LEU A 45 1.27 3.60 -6.30
N ILE A 46 1.15 2.35 -5.87
CA ILE A 46 0.67 2.00 -4.54
C ILE A 46 1.54 0.88 -3.98
N PHE A 47 2.20 1.12 -2.84
CA PHE A 47 2.82 0.04 -2.09
C PHE A 47 1.74 -0.81 -1.42
N PHE A 48 1.86 -2.11 -1.52
CA PHE A 48 0.98 -3.07 -0.87
C PHE A 48 1.66 -3.59 0.40
N TYR A 49 1.05 -3.33 1.55
CA TYR A 49 1.61 -3.66 2.86
C TYR A 49 0.77 -4.76 3.51
N HIS A 50 1.42 -5.81 4.00
CA HIS A 50 0.77 -6.85 4.79
C HIS A 50 0.84 -6.50 6.27
N THR A 51 -0.33 -6.50 6.93
CA THR A 51 -0.44 -6.33 8.39
C THR A 51 -0.30 -7.68 9.10
N GLY A 52 -0.69 -7.74 10.36
CA GLY A 52 -0.64 -8.97 11.13
C GLY A 52 0.80 -9.37 11.48
N ASP A 53 1.14 -10.60 11.22
CA ASP A 53 2.47 -11.12 11.58
C ASP A 53 3.57 -10.72 10.60
N VAL A 54 3.20 -10.35 9.38
CA VAL A 54 4.18 -10.01 8.34
C VAL A 54 4.77 -8.63 8.56
N LYS A 55 3.94 -7.61 8.70
CA LYS A 55 4.33 -6.20 8.92
C LYS A 55 5.41 -5.73 7.96
N ALA A 56 5.12 -5.80 6.67
CA ALA A 56 6.08 -5.43 5.63
C ALA A 56 5.40 -4.99 4.34
N VAL A 57 6.09 -4.12 3.60
CA VAL A 57 5.73 -3.80 2.22
C VAL A 57 6.19 -4.98 1.36
N VAL A 58 5.30 -5.55 0.58
CA VAL A 58 5.58 -6.79 -0.17
C VAL A 58 5.47 -6.63 -1.68
N GLY A 59 4.80 -5.59 -2.16
CA GLY A 59 4.62 -5.43 -3.59
C GLY A 59 4.23 -4.01 -3.98
N VAL A 60 4.15 -3.80 -5.30
CA VAL A 60 3.71 -2.54 -5.89
C VAL A 60 2.47 -2.83 -6.73
N ALA A 61 1.44 -2.05 -6.51
CA ALA A 61 0.22 -2.05 -7.31
C ALA A 61 0.06 -0.70 -7.99
N LYS A 62 -1.00 -0.54 -8.75
CA LYS A 62 -1.31 0.70 -9.47
C LYS A 62 -2.81 0.90 -9.48
N ALA A 63 -3.24 2.15 -9.35
CA ALA A 63 -4.64 2.51 -9.53
C ALA A 63 -5.03 2.31 -11.00
N ALA A 64 -6.02 1.46 -11.24
CA ALA A 64 -6.45 1.12 -12.60
C ALA A 64 -7.42 2.14 -13.18
N GLY A 65 -8.02 2.96 -12.33
CA GLY A 65 -8.96 3.99 -12.73
C GLY A 65 -9.16 5.00 -11.61
N ALA A 66 -10.10 5.92 -11.80
CA ALA A 66 -10.47 6.88 -10.77
C ALA A 66 -11.31 6.20 -9.68
N PRO A 67 -11.30 6.75 -8.45
CA PRO A 67 -12.22 6.28 -7.42
C PRO A 67 -13.67 6.41 -7.84
N TYR A 68 -14.52 5.50 -7.37
CA TYR A 68 -15.94 5.47 -7.67
C TYR A 68 -16.72 5.13 -6.40
N PRO A 69 -18.04 5.42 -6.35
CA PRO A 69 -18.83 5.08 -5.16
C PRO A 69 -18.73 3.61 -4.83
N ASP A 70 -18.45 3.31 -3.55
CA ASP A 70 -18.32 1.93 -3.07
C ASP A 70 -19.70 1.25 -3.15
N PRO A 71 -19.83 0.15 -3.92
CA PRO A 71 -21.13 -0.52 -4.07
C PRO A 71 -21.71 -1.06 -2.77
N ALA A 72 -20.86 -1.31 -1.77
CA ALA A 72 -21.31 -1.79 -0.46
C ALA A 72 -21.80 -0.67 0.46
N ASP A 73 -21.66 0.59 0.03
CA ASP A 73 -22.08 1.76 0.82
C ASP A 73 -23.32 2.41 0.20
N ASN A 74 -24.42 2.39 0.95
CA ASN A 74 -25.70 2.97 0.52
C ASN A 74 -25.77 4.49 0.69
N THR A 75 -24.80 5.08 1.40
CA THR A 75 -24.85 6.52 1.73
C THR A 75 -24.21 7.41 0.67
N GLY A 76 -23.40 6.85 -0.21
CA GLY A 76 -22.64 7.60 -1.20
C GLY A 76 -21.41 8.32 -0.64
N LYS A 77 -21.12 8.16 0.65
CA LYS A 77 -19.97 8.83 1.30
C LYS A 77 -18.64 8.17 1.00
N PHE A 78 -18.64 6.87 0.80
CA PHE A 78 -17.40 6.09 0.68
C PHE A 78 -17.16 5.69 -0.76
N HIS A 79 -15.89 5.64 -1.12
CA HIS A 79 -15.45 5.29 -2.46
C HIS A 79 -14.57 4.05 -2.44
N ALA A 80 -14.50 3.38 -3.56
CA ALA A 80 -13.60 2.28 -3.83
C ALA A 80 -12.71 2.64 -5.01
N ILE A 81 -11.64 1.90 -5.22
CA ILE A 81 -10.76 2.09 -6.36
C ILE A 81 -10.29 0.73 -6.84
N ASP A 82 -10.24 0.54 -8.14
CA ASP A 82 -9.70 -0.69 -8.71
C ASP A 82 -8.18 -0.60 -8.74
N VAL A 83 -7.53 -1.68 -8.36
CA VAL A 83 -6.06 -1.78 -8.36
C VAL A 83 -5.63 -3.01 -9.14
N VAL A 84 -4.46 -2.89 -9.78
CA VAL A 84 -3.83 -3.99 -10.51
C VAL A 84 -2.41 -4.18 -9.98
N PRO A 85 -1.84 -5.40 -10.04
CA PRO A 85 -0.48 -5.61 -9.58
C PRO A 85 0.52 -5.06 -10.59
N VAL A 86 1.64 -4.55 -10.09
CA VAL A 86 2.76 -4.11 -10.93
C VAL A 86 3.94 -5.07 -10.78
N LYS A 87 4.38 -5.28 -9.54
CA LYS A 87 5.51 -6.19 -9.27
C LYS A 87 5.54 -6.57 -7.81
N LYS A 88 6.04 -7.77 -7.52
CA LYS A 88 6.38 -8.18 -6.16
C LYS A 88 7.76 -7.62 -5.84
N LEU A 89 7.96 -7.10 -4.63
CA LEU A 89 9.28 -6.65 -4.21
C LEU A 89 10.23 -7.86 -4.10
N LYS A 90 11.48 -7.67 -4.46
CA LYS A 90 12.50 -8.72 -4.36
C LYS A 90 12.67 -9.20 -2.93
N SER A 91 12.68 -8.27 -1.98
CA SER A 91 12.62 -8.57 -0.56
C SER A 91 11.57 -7.71 0.10
N PRO A 92 10.76 -8.26 1.03
CA PRO A 92 9.84 -7.42 1.80
C PRO A 92 10.59 -6.37 2.60
N VAL A 93 10.02 -5.16 2.67
CA VAL A 93 10.58 -4.08 3.49
C VAL A 93 9.78 -4.03 4.78
N THR A 94 10.39 -4.47 5.88
CA THR A 94 9.69 -4.62 7.15
C THR A 94 9.40 -3.27 7.82
N LEU A 95 8.35 -3.25 8.63
CA LEU A 95 8.05 -2.08 9.46
C LEU A 95 9.22 -1.74 10.39
N ALA A 96 9.88 -2.75 10.95
CA ALA A 96 11.03 -2.54 11.81
C ALA A 96 12.17 -1.81 11.09
N ALA A 97 12.45 -2.18 9.84
CA ALA A 97 13.46 -1.52 9.03
C ALA A 97 13.07 -0.07 8.71
N VAL A 98 11.79 0.16 8.41
CA VAL A 98 11.27 1.51 8.15
C VAL A 98 11.41 2.38 9.40
N LYS A 99 11.02 1.87 10.56
CA LYS A 99 11.11 2.62 11.83
C LYS A 99 12.55 2.97 12.19
N ALA A 100 13.51 2.17 11.79
CA ALA A 100 14.92 2.39 12.09
C ALA A 100 15.58 3.41 11.16
N ASP A 101 14.90 3.85 10.12
CA ASP A 101 15.46 4.74 9.09
C ASP A 101 14.90 6.16 9.26
N LYS A 102 15.80 7.13 9.35
CA LYS A 102 15.45 8.54 9.59
C LYS A 102 14.60 9.15 8.46
N THR A 103 14.71 8.63 7.24
CA THR A 103 13.92 9.10 6.11
C THR A 103 12.42 9.05 6.41
N PHE A 104 12.01 8.12 7.27
CA PHE A 104 10.60 7.88 7.57
C PHE A 104 10.11 8.51 8.86
N ALA A 105 10.83 9.51 9.39
CA ALA A 105 10.45 10.14 10.67
C ALA A 105 9.00 10.69 10.65
N SER A 106 8.54 11.20 9.52
CA SER A 106 7.19 11.77 9.36
C SER A 106 6.23 10.85 8.61
N PHE A 107 6.67 9.64 8.21
CA PHE A 107 5.87 8.74 7.39
C PHE A 107 4.66 8.23 8.18
N PRO A 108 3.44 8.34 7.63
CA PRO A 108 2.24 7.89 8.36
C PRO A 108 2.27 6.41 8.75
N LEU A 109 2.94 5.55 7.99
CA LEU A 109 3.11 4.14 8.36
C LEU A 109 3.73 4.00 9.74
N VAL A 110 4.68 4.88 10.08
CA VAL A 110 5.37 4.88 11.38
C VAL A 110 4.55 5.63 12.43
N ARG A 111 3.91 6.74 12.05
CA ARG A 111 3.29 7.68 12.98
C ARG A 111 1.84 7.35 13.31
N ILE A 112 1.09 6.74 12.39
CA ILE A 112 -0.34 6.50 12.52
C ILE A 112 -0.63 5.03 12.24
N SER A 113 -0.48 4.19 13.27
CA SER A 113 -0.52 2.73 13.11
C SER A 113 -1.85 2.20 12.56
N ARG A 114 -2.97 2.90 12.80
CA ARG A 114 -4.29 2.43 12.37
C ARG A 114 -4.73 2.96 11.00
N LEU A 115 -3.93 3.78 10.37
CA LEU A 115 -4.27 4.31 9.06
C LEU A 115 -3.95 3.26 7.99
N SER A 116 -4.94 2.93 7.16
CA SER A 116 -4.82 1.86 6.16
C SER A 116 -4.56 2.35 4.74
N VAL A 117 -4.71 3.64 4.48
CA VAL A 117 -4.41 4.26 3.19
C VAL A 117 -3.69 5.58 3.48
N MET A 118 -2.53 5.78 2.88
CA MET A 118 -1.71 6.96 3.17
C MET A 118 -0.88 7.39 1.97
N PRO A 119 -0.52 8.67 1.89
CA PRO A 119 0.40 9.14 0.86
C PRO A 119 1.83 8.71 1.18
N VAL A 120 2.62 8.57 0.13
CA VAL A 120 4.06 8.27 0.22
C VAL A 120 4.78 9.33 -0.59
N THR A 121 5.74 10.03 0.03
CA THR A 121 6.53 11.02 -0.70
C THR A 121 7.47 10.35 -1.68
N ASP A 122 7.99 11.10 -2.64
CA ASP A 122 8.95 10.56 -3.60
C ASP A 122 10.20 10.03 -2.92
N ASP A 123 10.69 10.73 -1.90
CA ASP A 123 11.87 10.29 -1.14
C ASP A 123 11.60 9.00 -0.39
N GLU A 124 10.43 8.90 0.26
CA GLU A 124 10.02 7.69 0.96
C GLU A 124 9.87 6.52 -0.01
N TRP A 125 9.28 6.77 -1.17
CA TRP A 125 9.10 5.74 -2.19
C TRP A 125 10.45 5.19 -2.66
N LYS A 126 11.35 6.07 -3.05
CA LYS A 126 12.68 5.69 -3.51
C LYS A 126 13.46 4.93 -2.45
N ARG A 127 13.33 5.35 -1.20
CA ARG A 127 14.03 4.70 -0.08
C ARG A 127 13.53 3.28 0.13
N ILE A 128 12.23 3.07 0.08
CA ILE A 128 11.65 1.73 0.22
C ILE A 128 12.11 0.83 -0.93
N GLU A 129 12.11 1.33 -2.16
CA GLU A 129 12.60 0.56 -3.30
C GLU A 129 14.06 0.19 -3.12
N ALA A 130 14.88 1.11 -2.66
CA ALA A 130 16.31 0.84 -2.42
C ALA A 130 16.50 -0.20 -1.32
N MET A 131 15.69 -0.15 -0.27
CA MET A 131 15.75 -1.14 0.82
C MET A 131 15.39 -2.54 0.33
N ALA A 132 14.41 -2.66 -0.54
CA ALA A 132 14.01 -3.96 -1.11
C ALA A 132 15.17 -4.58 -1.92
N GLU A 133 15.83 -3.79 -2.74
CA GLU A 133 16.97 -4.24 -3.54
C GLU A 133 18.17 -4.61 -2.68
N LYS A 134 18.47 -3.77 -1.70
CA LYS A 134 19.62 -3.96 -0.82
C LYS A 134 19.47 -5.22 0.03
N SER A 135 18.27 -5.48 0.55
CA SER A 135 18.01 -6.68 1.34
C SER A 135 18.25 -7.94 0.53
N GLU A 136 17.81 -7.97 -0.73
CA GLU A 136 18.05 -9.10 -1.60
C GLU A 136 19.54 -9.28 -1.91
N ALA A 137 20.25 -8.21 -2.20
CA ALA A 137 21.70 -8.26 -2.44
C ALA A 137 22.43 -8.88 -1.24
N ARG A 138 22.03 -8.56 -0.02
CA ARG A 138 22.62 -9.14 1.18
C ARG A 138 22.32 -10.63 1.30
N SER A 139 21.09 -11.04 0.99
CA SER A 139 20.69 -12.42 1.16
C SER A 139 21.39 -13.36 0.19
N GLN A 140 21.96 -12.84 -0.88
CA GLN A 140 22.72 -13.62 -1.85
C GLN A 140 24.17 -13.87 -1.43
N LYS A 141 24.59 -13.24 -0.37
CA LYS A 141 25.93 -13.45 0.18
C LYS A 141 25.92 -14.54 1.23
#